data_c008441fb3c221ca038f7c949704e5b4
#
_entry.id   c008441fb3c221ca038f7c949704e5b4
#
_cell.length_a   1.000
_cell.length_b   1.000
_cell.length_c   1.000
_cell.angle_alpha   90.00
_cell.angle_beta   90.00
_cell.angle_gamma   90.00
#
_symmetry.space_group_name_H-M   'P 1'
#
loop_
_entity.id
_entity.type
_entity.pdbx_description
1 polymer ?
#
loop_
_entity_poly.entity_id
_entity_poly.type
_entity_poly.pdbx_seq_one_letter_code
_entity_poly.pdbx_strand_id
1 'polypeptide(L)'
;MSLSPPAEDILVDLKNVDFAYDTRPILSGINLRIPRGKLVAIMGGSGCGKTTLLRLIGGQLKPTAGHLTVDGQELARLSRREMYAARRRMGMLFQFGALFTDLNVFDNVAFPLREHTDLPPDMIRDLVMTKLHAVGLRGAWKLMPAELSGGMARRVALARAVALDPMLIMYDEPFAGLDPISLAVVGQLIRRLNDALGASSIMVTHDVHESLEIVDYLYFLSAGKVVAEGTPDEIRASTDPFVHQFVNAEIDGPLPFHFPGDDYRTTLMETHA
;
A
#
# COMPACT_ATOMS: atom_id res chain seq x y z
N MET A 1 -10.74 4.68 23.87
CA MET A 1 -9.57 3.92 24.38
C MET A 1 -8.90 3.34 23.14
N SER A 2 -7.76 3.90 22.72
CA SER A 2 -7.00 3.38 21.59
C SER A 2 -6.42 2.03 22.00
N LEU A 3 -6.90 0.95 21.43
CA LEU A 3 -6.30 -0.37 21.54
C LEU A 3 -5.17 -0.45 20.51
N SER A 4 -4.07 0.26 20.75
CA SER A 4 -2.85 0.01 20.00
C SER A 4 -2.56 -1.48 20.02
N PRO A 5 -2.18 -2.09 18.88
CA PRO A 5 -1.84 -3.52 18.84
C PRO A 5 -0.78 -3.84 19.90
N PRO A 6 -0.81 -5.06 20.49
CA PRO A 6 0.10 -5.43 21.57
C PRO A 6 1.55 -5.15 21.18
N ALA A 7 2.35 -4.67 22.12
CA ALA A 7 3.70 -4.14 21.92
C ALA A 7 4.74 -5.18 21.44
N GLU A 8 4.35 -6.45 21.30
CA GLU A 8 5.32 -7.55 21.31
C GLU A 8 5.90 -7.97 19.95
N ASP A 9 5.32 -7.57 18.80
CA ASP A 9 5.92 -7.94 17.50
C ASP A 9 5.57 -6.94 16.37
N ILE A 10 6.16 -5.75 16.44
CA ILE A 10 5.96 -4.71 15.44
C ILE A 10 7.03 -4.81 14.34
N LEU A 11 6.58 -4.97 13.08
CA LEU A 11 7.47 -4.98 11.92
C LEU A 11 7.83 -3.57 11.46
N VAL A 12 6.84 -2.66 11.39
CA VAL A 12 7.05 -1.26 10.98
C VAL A 12 6.54 -0.35 12.09
N ASP A 13 7.39 0.56 12.56
CA ASP A 13 7.05 1.53 13.62
C ASP A 13 7.46 2.94 13.19
N LEU A 14 6.47 3.82 13.10
CA LEU A 14 6.63 5.25 12.83
C LEU A 14 6.33 6.02 14.11
N LYS A 15 7.25 6.89 14.53
CA LYS A 15 7.12 7.74 15.72
C LYS A 15 7.36 9.19 15.35
N ASN A 16 6.29 9.98 15.41
CA ASN A 16 6.28 11.42 15.14
C ASN A 16 6.98 11.76 13.80
N VAL A 17 6.66 10.97 12.74
CA VAL A 17 7.29 11.13 11.44
C VAL A 17 6.70 12.32 10.69
N ASP A 18 7.59 13.25 10.32
CA ASP A 18 7.29 14.36 9.41
C ASP A 18 7.96 14.14 8.07
N PHE A 19 7.31 14.63 7.02
CA PHE A 19 7.90 14.67 5.68
C PHE A 19 7.39 15.86 4.87
N ALA A 20 8.30 16.53 4.18
CA ALA A 20 7.98 17.60 3.24
C ALA A 20 8.75 17.40 1.93
N TYR A 21 8.13 17.75 0.79
CA TYR A 21 8.86 18.01 -0.45
C TYR A 21 9.23 19.49 -0.47
N ASP A 22 10.54 19.78 -0.43
CA ASP A 22 11.07 21.13 -0.27
C ASP A 22 10.41 21.84 0.94
N THR A 23 9.59 22.85 0.69
CA THR A 23 8.88 23.62 1.72
C THR A 23 7.43 23.15 1.95
N ARG A 24 6.92 22.22 1.12
CA ARG A 24 5.53 21.76 1.19
C ARG A 24 5.41 20.56 2.13
N PRO A 25 4.80 20.72 3.32
CA PRO A 25 4.56 19.60 4.23
C PRO A 25 3.56 18.63 3.61
N ILE A 26 3.84 17.34 3.72
CA ILE A 26 2.98 16.25 3.23
C ILE A 26 2.51 15.37 4.38
N LEU A 27 3.39 15.04 5.32
CA LEU A 27 3.07 14.24 6.50
C LEU A 27 3.54 15.00 7.75
N SER A 28 2.74 14.98 8.80
CA SER A 28 3.00 15.71 10.04
C SER A 28 2.65 14.87 11.25
N GLY A 29 3.67 14.52 12.06
CA GLY A 29 3.52 13.80 13.32
C GLY A 29 2.91 12.40 13.15
N ILE A 30 3.23 11.69 12.08
CA ILE A 30 2.68 10.35 11.83
C ILE A 30 3.18 9.38 12.89
N ASN A 31 2.22 8.75 13.58
CA ASN A 31 2.43 7.62 14.47
C ASN A 31 1.63 6.44 13.92
N LEU A 32 2.30 5.33 13.61
CA LEU A 32 1.68 4.18 12.97
C LEU A 32 2.50 2.92 13.26
N ARG A 33 1.83 1.80 13.53
CA ARG A 33 2.44 0.51 13.83
C ARG A 33 1.84 -0.58 12.97
N ILE A 34 2.71 -1.36 12.33
CA ILE A 34 2.30 -2.54 11.57
C ILE A 34 2.82 -3.77 12.30
N PRO A 35 1.94 -4.57 12.89
CA PRO A 35 2.32 -5.85 13.52
C PRO A 35 2.78 -6.86 12.48
N ARG A 36 3.61 -7.82 12.91
CA ARG A 36 4.00 -8.94 12.03
C ARG A 36 2.81 -9.82 11.66
N GLY A 37 2.83 -10.32 10.43
CA GLY A 37 1.81 -11.21 9.89
C GLY A 37 0.44 -10.56 9.64
N LYS A 38 0.28 -9.25 9.90
CA LYS A 38 -0.98 -8.54 9.73
C LYS A 38 -1.07 -7.82 8.40
N LEU A 39 -2.28 -7.75 7.87
CA LEU A 39 -2.64 -6.93 6.72
C LEU A 39 -3.30 -5.64 7.22
N VAL A 40 -2.62 -4.51 7.02
CA VAL A 40 -3.07 -3.20 7.49
C VAL A 40 -3.39 -2.30 6.31
N ALA A 41 -4.56 -1.66 6.32
CA ALA A 41 -4.90 -0.64 5.33
C ALA A 41 -4.59 0.77 5.85
N ILE A 42 -4.15 1.62 4.93
CA ILE A 42 -4.01 3.06 5.12
C ILE A 42 -4.92 3.75 4.10
N MET A 43 -5.97 4.35 4.59
CA MET A 43 -7.02 4.97 3.79
C MET A 43 -6.97 6.49 3.87
N GLY A 44 -7.66 7.14 2.96
CA GLY A 44 -7.77 8.61 2.95
C GLY A 44 -7.95 9.14 1.55
N GLY A 45 -8.33 10.41 1.45
CA GLY A 45 -8.57 11.10 0.18
C GLY A 45 -7.33 11.18 -0.72
N SER A 46 -7.55 11.58 -1.96
CA SER A 46 -6.44 11.81 -2.90
C SER A 46 -5.52 12.92 -2.37
N GLY A 47 -4.21 12.72 -2.50
CA GLY A 47 -3.21 13.72 -2.08
C GLY A 47 -2.94 13.78 -0.57
N CYS A 48 -3.58 12.99 0.29
CA CYS A 48 -3.35 13.02 1.75
C CYS A 48 -2.00 12.45 2.21
N GLY A 49 -1.18 11.88 1.29
CA GLY A 49 0.19 11.41 1.59
C GLY A 49 0.38 9.89 1.61
N LYS A 50 -0.62 9.07 1.24
CA LYS A 50 -0.54 7.59 1.27
C LYS A 50 0.68 7.01 0.53
N THR A 51 0.82 7.34 -0.76
CA THR A 51 1.96 6.86 -1.57
C THR A 51 3.30 7.39 -1.04
N THR A 52 3.33 8.63 -0.51
CA THR A 52 4.52 9.18 0.15
C THR A 52 4.90 8.36 1.38
N LEU A 53 3.92 7.95 2.17
CA LEU A 53 4.15 7.09 3.32
C LEU A 53 4.71 5.72 2.92
N LEU A 54 4.18 5.07 1.87
CA LEU A 54 4.78 3.84 1.33
C LEU A 54 6.22 4.04 0.86
N ARG A 55 6.52 5.16 0.21
CA ARG A 55 7.90 5.48 -0.24
C ARG A 55 8.86 5.69 0.93
N LEU A 56 8.41 6.25 2.04
CA LEU A 56 9.18 6.36 3.27
C LEU A 56 9.46 4.96 3.86
N ILE A 57 8.42 4.13 4.01
CA ILE A 57 8.54 2.76 4.52
C ILE A 57 9.43 1.90 3.62
N GLY A 58 9.34 2.05 2.30
CA GLY A 58 10.22 1.40 1.32
C GLY A 58 11.64 2.01 1.26
N GLY A 59 11.94 3.01 2.09
CA GLY A 59 13.25 3.68 2.17
C GLY A 59 13.62 4.49 0.92
N GLN A 60 12.68 4.77 0.01
CA GLN A 60 12.91 5.61 -1.19
C GLN A 60 13.04 7.09 -0.81
N LEU A 61 12.39 7.50 0.27
CA LEU A 61 12.44 8.81 0.87
C LEU A 61 12.97 8.68 2.31
N LYS A 62 13.49 9.78 2.85
CA LYS A 62 13.88 9.88 4.25
C LYS A 62 12.95 10.84 4.97
N PRO A 63 12.49 10.54 6.19
CA PRO A 63 11.71 11.48 6.97
C PRO A 63 12.51 12.77 7.25
N THR A 64 11.84 13.91 7.34
CA THR A 64 12.45 15.18 7.72
C THR A 64 12.61 15.30 9.25
N ALA A 65 11.73 14.62 10.00
CA ALA A 65 11.82 14.46 11.45
C ALA A 65 11.14 13.16 11.90
N GLY A 66 11.35 12.77 13.15
CA GLY A 66 10.82 11.55 13.73
C GLY A 66 11.65 10.30 13.41
N HIS A 67 11.11 9.14 13.75
CA HIS A 67 11.78 7.85 13.63
C HIS A 67 10.94 6.86 12.83
N LEU A 68 11.56 6.18 11.89
CA LEU A 68 10.95 5.11 11.09
C LEU A 68 11.82 3.88 11.14
N THR A 69 11.32 2.83 11.77
CA THR A 69 11.99 1.53 11.84
C THR A 69 11.22 0.47 11.06
N VAL A 70 11.96 -0.42 10.39
CA VAL A 70 11.45 -1.63 9.77
C VAL A 70 12.31 -2.79 10.22
N ASP A 71 11.69 -3.83 10.76
CA ASP A 71 12.39 -5.00 11.35
C ASP A 71 13.44 -4.58 12.39
N GLY A 72 13.09 -3.61 13.23
CA GLY A 72 13.98 -3.04 14.26
C GLY A 72 15.11 -2.14 13.73
N GLN A 73 15.22 -1.94 12.41
CA GLN A 73 16.25 -1.12 11.79
C GLN A 73 15.74 0.29 11.48
N GLU A 74 16.40 1.32 11.98
CA GLU A 74 16.14 2.73 11.66
C GLU A 74 16.57 3.01 10.21
N LEU A 75 15.59 3.15 9.28
CA LEU A 75 15.88 3.26 7.84
C LEU A 75 16.74 4.49 7.48
N ALA A 76 16.57 5.59 8.19
CA ALA A 76 17.32 6.83 7.93
C ALA A 76 18.83 6.69 8.18
N ARG A 77 19.23 5.70 9.01
CA ARG A 77 20.63 5.44 9.41
C ARG A 77 21.32 4.36 8.60
N LEU A 78 20.56 3.61 7.78
CA LEU A 78 21.14 2.54 6.96
C LEU A 78 22.07 3.10 5.89
N SER A 79 23.22 2.45 5.74
CA SER A 79 24.08 2.61 4.59
C SER A 79 23.37 2.15 3.31
N ARG A 80 23.90 2.53 2.15
CA ARG A 80 23.35 2.12 0.84
C ARG A 80 23.28 0.59 0.71
N ARG A 81 24.28 -0.15 1.21
CA ARG A 81 24.32 -1.62 1.16
C ARG A 81 23.26 -2.26 2.08
N GLU A 82 23.12 -1.74 3.29
CA GLU A 82 22.11 -2.23 4.24
C GLU A 82 20.68 -1.92 3.75
N MET A 83 20.45 -0.73 3.19
CA MET A 83 19.17 -0.37 2.58
C MET A 83 18.82 -1.29 1.41
N TYR A 84 19.80 -1.64 0.56
CA TYR A 84 19.61 -2.60 -0.51
C TYR A 84 19.21 -3.98 0.04
N ALA A 85 19.89 -4.45 1.08
CA ALA A 85 19.55 -5.73 1.74
C ALA A 85 18.15 -5.69 2.39
N ALA A 86 17.77 -4.57 3.03
CA ALA A 86 16.44 -4.40 3.60
C ALA A 86 15.35 -4.46 2.52
N ARG A 87 15.53 -3.76 1.39
CA ARG A 87 14.57 -3.75 0.27
C ARG A 87 14.38 -5.11 -0.40
N ARG A 88 15.38 -5.97 -0.43
CA ARG A 88 15.24 -7.35 -0.94
C ARG A 88 14.21 -8.18 -0.15
N ARG A 89 13.95 -7.79 1.09
CA ARG A 89 12.95 -8.42 1.97
C ARG A 89 11.60 -7.73 1.92
N MET A 90 11.41 -6.76 1.02
CA MET A 90 10.17 -6.02 0.81
C MET A 90 9.66 -6.25 -0.62
N GLY A 91 8.38 -6.58 -0.75
CA GLY A 91 7.68 -6.63 -2.02
C GLY A 91 6.86 -5.38 -2.25
N MET A 92 6.70 -4.96 -3.50
CA MET A 92 5.86 -3.81 -3.84
C MET A 92 5.00 -4.08 -5.06
N LEU A 93 3.70 -3.88 -4.92
CA LEU A 93 2.74 -3.78 -6.01
C LEU A 93 2.45 -2.31 -6.26
N PHE A 94 2.84 -1.81 -7.43
CA PHE A 94 2.57 -0.44 -7.87
C PHE A 94 1.16 -0.28 -8.44
N GLN A 95 0.62 0.92 -8.40
CA GLN A 95 -0.75 1.27 -8.78
C GLN A 95 -1.22 0.66 -10.11
N PHE A 96 -0.41 0.62 -11.15
CA PHE A 96 -0.77 0.01 -12.45
C PHE A 96 0.00 -1.29 -12.72
N GLY A 97 0.49 -1.96 -11.65
CA GLY A 97 1.28 -3.18 -11.75
C GLY A 97 2.71 -2.95 -12.20
N ALA A 98 3.00 -1.94 -13.00
CA ALA A 98 4.33 -1.58 -13.52
C ALA A 98 5.10 -2.80 -14.06
N LEU A 99 4.44 -3.62 -14.89
CA LEU A 99 5.10 -4.73 -15.57
C LEU A 99 6.11 -4.19 -16.60
N PHE A 100 7.22 -4.90 -16.77
CA PHE A 100 8.13 -4.68 -17.86
C PHE A 100 7.45 -5.07 -19.16
N THR A 101 7.22 -4.11 -20.05
CA THR A 101 6.42 -4.28 -21.27
C THR A 101 7.11 -5.12 -22.34
N ASP A 102 8.42 -5.23 -22.27
CA ASP A 102 9.30 -5.99 -23.15
C ASP A 102 9.61 -7.41 -22.62
N LEU A 103 9.09 -7.77 -21.45
CA LEU A 103 9.20 -9.09 -20.85
C LEU A 103 7.85 -9.80 -20.82
N ASN A 104 7.81 -11.10 -21.11
CA ASN A 104 6.62 -11.91 -20.94
C ASN A 104 6.26 -12.08 -19.46
N VAL A 105 5.14 -12.74 -19.17
CA VAL A 105 4.64 -13.00 -17.80
C VAL A 105 5.67 -13.77 -16.97
N PHE A 106 6.27 -14.82 -17.51
CA PHE A 106 7.28 -15.60 -16.82
C PHE A 106 8.48 -14.74 -16.44
N ASP A 107 9.02 -13.99 -17.38
CA ASP A 107 10.22 -13.18 -17.17
C ASP A 107 9.97 -12.00 -16.22
N ASN A 108 8.77 -11.42 -16.22
CA ASN A 108 8.36 -10.43 -15.23
C ASN A 108 8.44 -10.99 -13.80
N VAL A 109 7.95 -12.21 -13.55
CA VAL A 109 7.99 -12.85 -12.23
C VAL A 109 9.38 -13.38 -11.90
N ALA A 110 10.14 -13.87 -12.89
CA ALA A 110 11.50 -14.35 -12.73
C ALA A 110 12.51 -13.23 -12.43
N PHE A 111 12.21 -11.98 -12.84
CA PHE A 111 13.15 -10.86 -12.76
C PHE A 111 13.75 -10.67 -11.36
N PRO A 112 12.96 -10.53 -10.28
CA PRO A 112 13.55 -10.37 -8.94
C PRO A 112 14.36 -11.60 -8.49
N LEU A 113 14.00 -12.80 -8.90
CA LEU A 113 14.75 -14.01 -8.56
C LEU A 113 16.13 -14.01 -9.24
N ARG A 114 16.20 -13.68 -10.52
CA ARG A 114 17.46 -13.59 -11.28
C ARG A 114 18.36 -12.48 -10.77
N GLU A 115 17.79 -11.34 -10.41
CA GLU A 115 18.55 -10.15 -9.98
C GLU A 115 19.09 -10.28 -8.55
N HIS A 116 18.39 -11.03 -7.70
CA HIS A 116 18.69 -11.03 -6.26
C HIS A 116 19.09 -12.38 -5.68
N THR A 117 19.18 -13.43 -6.50
CA THR A 117 19.58 -14.78 -6.05
C THR A 117 20.51 -15.42 -7.06
N ASP A 118 21.31 -16.39 -6.57
CA ASP A 118 22.17 -17.23 -7.41
C ASP A 118 21.50 -18.60 -7.69
N LEU A 119 20.16 -18.65 -7.74
CA LEU A 119 19.40 -19.87 -7.98
C LEU A 119 19.61 -20.39 -9.40
N PRO A 120 19.75 -21.71 -9.60
CA PRO A 120 19.85 -22.30 -10.94
C PRO A 120 18.55 -22.10 -11.71
N PRO A 121 18.61 -22.06 -13.07
CA PRO A 121 17.46 -21.77 -13.92
C PRO A 121 16.24 -22.67 -13.69
N ASP A 122 16.46 -23.94 -13.38
CA ASP A 122 15.36 -24.89 -13.11
C ASP A 122 14.61 -24.55 -11.82
N MET A 123 15.32 -24.15 -10.77
CA MET A 123 14.67 -23.70 -9.54
C MET A 123 13.90 -22.39 -9.75
N ILE A 124 14.46 -21.44 -10.51
CA ILE A 124 13.76 -20.20 -10.88
C ILE A 124 12.47 -20.53 -11.62
N ARG A 125 12.54 -21.45 -12.61
CA ARG A 125 11.35 -21.90 -13.34
C ARG A 125 10.26 -22.44 -12.41
N ASP A 126 10.62 -23.33 -11.49
CA ASP A 126 9.66 -23.98 -10.61
C ASP A 126 9.05 -22.99 -9.62
N LEU A 127 9.85 -22.06 -9.07
CA LEU A 127 9.37 -20.97 -8.22
C LEU A 127 8.39 -20.05 -8.99
N VAL A 128 8.76 -19.60 -10.19
CA VAL A 128 7.90 -18.75 -11.02
C VAL A 128 6.57 -19.44 -11.32
N MET A 129 6.61 -20.72 -11.73
CA MET A 129 5.40 -21.47 -12.02
C MET A 129 4.51 -21.66 -10.78
N THR A 130 5.12 -21.82 -9.61
CA THR A 130 4.42 -21.86 -8.32
C THR A 130 3.73 -20.53 -8.00
N LYS A 131 4.44 -19.39 -8.14
CA LYS A 131 3.87 -18.05 -7.90
C LYS A 131 2.74 -17.75 -8.90
N LEU A 132 2.92 -18.08 -10.18
CA LEU A 132 1.88 -17.95 -11.20
C LEU A 132 0.68 -18.85 -10.94
N HIS A 133 0.89 -20.05 -10.41
CA HIS A 133 -0.21 -20.93 -9.98
C HIS A 133 -1.01 -20.31 -8.83
N ALA A 134 -0.33 -19.76 -7.84
CA ALA A 134 -0.96 -19.11 -6.68
C ALA A 134 -1.90 -17.95 -7.07
N VAL A 135 -1.59 -17.23 -8.15
CA VAL A 135 -2.43 -16.14 -8.68
C VAL A 135 -3.35 -16.59 -9.84
N GLY A 136 -3.41 -17.92 -10.14
CA GLY A 136 -4.29 -18.48 -11.16
C GLY A 136 -3.87 -18.20 -12.60
N LEU A 137 -2.59 -17.90 -12.86
CA LEU A 137 -2.09 -17.51 -14.18
C LEU A 137 -0.97 -18.42 -14.73
N ARG A 138 -0.85 -19.66 -14.19
CA ARG A 138 0.16 -20.60 -14.68
C ARG A 138 0.10 -20.84 -16.19
N GLY A 139 -1.11 -20.88 -16.78
CA GLY A 139 -1.29 -21.10 -18.22
C GLY A 139 -0.93 -19.89 -19.09
N ALA A 140 -0.80 -18.69 -18.49
CA ALA A 140 -0.52 -17.44 -19.20
C ALA A 140 0.99 -17.08 -19.25
N TRP A 141 1.87 -17.95 -18.83
CA TRP A 141 3.29 -17.65 -18.59
C TRP A 141 4.07 -17.11 -19.81
N LYS A 142 3.62 -17.43 -21.05
CA LYS A 142 4.23 -16.97 -22.30
C LYS A 142 3.67 -15.64 -22.80
N LEU A 143 2.52 -15.20 -22.30
CA LEU A 143 1.86 -13.98 -22.79
C LEU A 143 2.70 -12.74 -22.47
N MET A 144 2.60 -11.77 -23.37
CA MET A 144 3.16 -10.43 -23.16
C MET A 144 2.17 -9.56 -22.35
N PRO A 145 2.64 -8.53 -21.64
CA PRO A 145 1.75 -7.63 -20.90
C PRO A 145 0.62 -7.02 -21.73
N ALA A 146 0.86 -6.74 -23.01
CA ALA A 146 -0.14 -6.20 -23.93
C ALA A 146 -1.30 -7.18 -24.25
N GLU A 147 -1.12 -8.47 -23.98
CA GLU A 147 -2.12 -9.52 -24.20
C GLU A 147 -2.95 -9.81 -22.93
N LEU A 148 -2.66 -9.10 -21.83
CA LEU A 148 -3.31 -9.32 -20.53
C LEU A 148 -4.48 -8.36 -20.34
N SER A 149 -5.57 -8.84 -19.70
CA SER A 149 -6.56 -7.93 -19.11
C SER A 149 -5.95 -7.18 -17.90
N GLY A 150 -6.56 -6.07 -17.49
CA GLY A 150 -6.11 -5.30 -16.33
C GLY A 150 -6.01 -6.15 -15.05
N GLY A 151 -7.01 -7.01 -14.81
CA GLY A 151 -7.00 -7.93 -13.69
C GLY A 151 -5.91 -9.02 -13.80
N MET A 152 -5.62 -9.51 -15.00
CA MET A 152 -4.50 -10.44 -15.22
C MET A 152 -3.16 -9.74 -14.98
N ALA A 153 -2.96 -8.55 -15.52
CA ALA A 153 -1.72 -7.79 -15.31
C ALA A 153 -1.48 -7.50 -13.82
N ARG A 154 -2.53 -7.16 -13.07
CA ARG A 154 -2.45 -6.96 -11.62
C ARG A 154 -2.02 -8.23 -10.89
N ARG A 155 -2.57 -9.39 -11.26
CA ARG A 155 -2.20 -10.68 -10.67
C ARG A 155 -0.76 -11.11 -11.02
N VAL A 156 -0.26 -10.82 -12.22
CA VAL A 156 1.15 -11.03 -12.57
C VAL A 156 2.06 -10.13 -11.72
N ALA A 157 1.72 -8.85 -11.57
CA ALA A 157 2.47 -7.93 -10.73
C ALA A 157 2.46 -8.35 -9.25
N LEU A 158 1.36 -8.93 -8.76
CA LEU A 158 1.27 -9.53 -7.44
C LEU A 158 2.21 -10.73 -7.30
N ALA A 159 2.22 -11.67 -8.27
CA ALA A 159 3.17 -12.79 -8.29
C ALA A 159 4.62 -12.32 -8.27
N ARG A 160 4.95 -11.26 -9.02
CA ARG A 160 6.29 -10.65 -9.01
C ARG A 160 6.64 -10.02 -7.65
N ALA A 161 5.70 -9.33 -7.03
CA ALA A 161 5.92 -8.70 -5.72
C ALA A 161 6.24 -9.72 -4.61
N VAL A 162 5.70 -10.94 -4.72
CA VAL A 162 5.93 -12.02 -3.75
C VAL A 162 6.97 -13.05 -4.21
N ALA A 163 7.70 -12.79 -5.28
CA ALA A 163 8.63 -13.78 -5.85
C ALA A 163 9.76 -14.17 -4.90
N LEU A 164 10.24 -13.24 -4.07
CA LEU A 164 11.33 -13.44 -3.08
C LEU A 164 10.83 -13.80 -1.67
N ASP A 165 9.57 -14.17 -1.49
CA ASP A 165 8.94 -14.42 -0.18
C ASP A 165 9.24 -13.29 0.84
N PRO A 166 8.84 -12.05 0.55
CA PRO A 166 9.18 -10.90 1.36
C PRO A 166 8.51 -10.95 2.74
N MET A 167 9.17 -10.35 3.75
CA MET A 167 8.58 -10.19 5.09
C MET A 167 7.53 -9.07 5.15
N LEU A 168 7.65 -8.08 4.25
CA LEU A 168 6.75 -6.94 4.12
C LEU A 168 6.29 -6.81 2.67
N ILE A 169 4.99 -6.72 2.46
CA ILE A 169 4.41 -6.47 1.14
C ILE A 169 3.67 -5.14 1.19
N MET A 170 3.97 -4.26 0.24
CA MET A 170 3.32 -2.96 0.11
C MET A 170 2.48 -2.92 -1.16
N TYR A 171 1.22 -2.52 -1.03
CA TYR A 171 0.26 -2.40 -2.13
C TYR A 171 -0.14 -0.94 -2.30
N ASP A 172 0.18 -0.36 -3.45
CA ASP A 172 -0.23 1.01 -3.80
C ASP A 172 -1.43 0.95 -4.73
N GLU A 173 -2.62 1.26 -4.21
CA GLU A 173 -3.92 1.24 -4.89
C GLU A 173 -4.15 -0.08 -5.68
N PRO A 174 -4.19 -1.24 -5.01
CA PRO A 174 -4.23 -2.54 -5.69
C PRO A 174 -5.52 -2.78 -6.49
N PHE A 175 -6.59 -2.05 -6.19
CA PHE A 175 -7.91 -2.21 -6.78
C PHE A 175 -8.19 -1.23 -7.93
N ALA A 176 -7.36 -0.18 -8.07
CA ALA A 176 -7.60 0.90 -9.02
C ALA A 176 -7.81 0.40 -10.47
N GLY A 177 -8.96 0.78 -11.07
CA GLY A 177 -9.28 0.48 -12.45
C GLY A 177 -9.68 -0.97 -12.73
N LEU A 178 -9.98 -1.77 -11.72
CA LEU A 178 -10.49 -3.12 -11.86
C LEU A 178 -12.03 -3.15 -11.91
N ASP A 179 -12.57 -4.11 -12.67
CA ASP A 179 -13.98 -4.46 -12.58
C ASP A 179 -14.29 -5.14 -11.23
N PRO A 180 -15.56 -5.17 -10.78
CA PRO A 180 -15.93 -5.69 -9.45
C PRO A 180 -15.49 -7.14 -9.20
N ILE A 181 -15.50 -8.00 -10.23
CA ILE A 181 -15.09 -9.41 -10.09
C ILE A 181 -13.58 -9.49 -9.92
N SER A 182 -12.83 -8.79 -10.76
CA SER A 182 -11.36 -8.73 -10.69
C SER A 182 -10.89 -8.13 -9.36
N LEU A 183 -11.58 -7.12 -8.84
CA LEU A 183 -11.32 -6.49 -7.57
C LEU A 183 -11.48 -7.49 -6.41
N ALA A 184 -12.60 -8.19 -6.34
CA ALA A 184 -12.86 -9.23 -5.33
C ALA A 184 -11.79 -10.34 -5.39
N VAL A 185 -11.41 -10.79 -6.60
CA VAL A 185 -10.36 -11.80 -6.79
C VAL A 185 -9.01 -11.30 -6.28
N VAL A 186 -8.61 -10.07 -6.60
CA VAL A 186 -7.33 -9.49 -6.14
C VAL A 186 -7.33 -9.33 -4.62
N GLY A 187 -8.43 -8.86 -4.02
CA GLY A 187 -8.55 -8.74 -2.56
C GLY A 187 -8.36 -10.09 -1.85
N GLN A 188 -9.06 -11.13 -2.31
CA GLN A 188 -8.88 -12.47 -1.77
C GLN A 188 -7.47 -13.03 -1.96
N LEU A 189 -6.82 -12.75 -3.10
CA LEU A 189 -5.44 -13.17 -3.35
C LEU A 189 -4.48 -12.47 -2.38
N ILE A 190 -4.64 -11.17 -2.14
CA ILE A 190 -3.85 -10.41 -1.17
C ILE A 190 -3.97 -11.07 0.21
N ARG A 191 -5.19 -11.36 0.68
CA ARG A 191 -5.41 -12.01 1.98
C ARG A 191 -4.76 -13.39 2.05
N ARG A 192 -5.02 -14.25 1.06
CA ARG A 192 -4.46 -15.62 1.00
C ARG A 192 -2.94 -15.64 0.95
N LEU A 193 -2.32 -14.73 0.19
CA LEU A 193 -0.86 -14.63 0.10
C LEU A 193 -0.27 -14.13 1.43
N ASN A 194 -0.91 -13.15 2.09
CA ASN A 194 -0.49 -12.70 3.41
C ASN A 194 -0.48 -13.87 4.41
N ASP A 195 -1.56 -14.65 4.46
CA ASP A 195 -1.69 -15.78 5.37
C ASP A 195 -0.69 -16.92 5.04
N ALA A 196 -0.54 -17.24 3.75
CA ALA A 196 0.33 -18.34 3.32
C ALA A 196 1.82 -18.04 3.52
N LEU A 197 2.22 -16.79 3.37
CA LEU A 197 3.60 -16.35 3.55
C LEU A 197 3.93 -15.96 4.99
N GLY A 198 2.92 -15.73 5.85
CA GLY A 198 3.10 -15.11 7.16
C GLY A 198 3.71 -13.70 7.06
N ALA A 199 3.60 -13.07 5.90
CA ALA A 199 4.15 -11.74 5.65
C ALA A 199 3.27 -10.67 6.32
N SER A 200 3.88 -9.53 6.68
CA SER A 200 3.10 -8.34 7.01
C SER A 200 2.79 -7.56 5.74
N SER A 201 1.63 -6.95 5.68
CA SER A 201 1.19 -6.24 4.49
C SER A 201 0.67 -4.86 4.82
N ILE A 202 1.02 -3.89 3.98
CA ILE A 202 0.47 -2.53 4.03
C ILE A 202 -0.22 -2.27 2.70
N MET A 203 -1.48 -1.89 2.76
CA MET A 203 -2.26 -1.54 1.58
C MET A 203 -2.70 -0.08 1.68
N VAL A 204 -2.31 0.76 0.73
CA VAL A 204 -2.88 2.09 0.59
C VAL A 204 -3.97 2.07 -0.47
N THR A 205 -5.15 2.56 -0.12
CA THR A 205 -6.31 2.53 -1.00
C THR A 205 -7.37 3.55 -0.58
N HIS A 206 -8.31 3.81 -1.48
CA HIS A 206 -9.57 4.52 -1.19
C HIS A 206 -10.80 3.60 -1.28
N ASP A 207 -10.61 2.33 -1.64
CA ASP A 207 -11.68 1.32 -1.75
C ASP A 207 -11.99 0.75 -0.36
N VAL A 208 -12.98 1.34 0.32
CA VAL A 208 -13.27 1.05 1.73
C VAL A 208 -13.90 -0.33 1.89
N HIS A 209 -14.98 -0.61 1.17
CA HIS A 209 -15.77 -1.83 1.38
C HIS A 209 -14.95 -3.10 1.21
N GLU A 210 -14.20 -3.20 0.12
CA GLU A 210 -13.36 -4.34 -0.19
C GLU A 210 -12.23 -4.52 0.82
N SER A 211 -11.68 -3.40 1.28
CA SER A 211 -10.61 -3.44 2.26
C SER A 211 -11.08 -3.92 3.62
N LEU A 212 -12.25 -3.46 4.09
CA LEU A 212 -12.84 -3.87 5.36
C LEU A 212 -13.09 -5.39 5.46
N GLU A 213 -13.20 -6.09 4.33
CA GLU A 213 -13.41 -7.54 4.28
C GLU A 213 -12.11 -8.35 4.44
N ILE A 214 -10.95 -7.74 4.19
CA ILE A 214 -9.69 -8.49 4.11
C ILE A 214 -8.61 -8.05 5.10
N VAL A 215 -8.72 -6.86 5.68
CA VAL A 215 -7.66 -6.31 6.55
C VAL A 215 -7.87 -6.64 8.02
N ASP A 216 -6.78 -6.63 8.79
CA ASP A 216 -6.83 -6.83 10.24
C ASP A 216 -6.97 -5.48 10.98
N TYR A 217 -6.51 -4.37 10.40
CA TYR A 217 -6.51 -3.04 11.01
C TYR A 217 -6.47 -1.94 9.96
N LEU A 218 -6.96 -0.75 10.30
CA LEU A 218 -7.03 0.40 9.39
C LEU A 218 -6.52 1.68 10.07
N TYR A 219 -5.86 2.51 9.27
CA TYR A 219 -5.53 3.90 9.59
C TYR A 219 -6.17 4.82 8.57
N PHE A 220 -6.79 5.90 9.03
CA PHE A 220 -7.28 6.95 8.15
C PHE A 220 -6.35 8.15 8.16
N LEU A 221 -5.88 8.54 6.97
CA LEU A 221 -5.07 9.72 6.74
C LEU A 221 -5.91 10.87 6.19
N SER A 222 -5.78 12.04 6.80
CA SER A 222 -6.33 13.30 6.28
C SER A 222 -5.34 14.43 6.54
N ALA A 223 -5.15 15.29 5.54
CA ALA A 223 -4.23 16.44 5.63
C ALA A 223 -2.84 16.08 6.23
N GLY A 224 -2.31 14.92 5.85
CA GLY A 224 -0.99 14.46 6.30
C GLY A 224 -0.93 13.97 7.75
N LYS A 225 -2.06 13.69 8.39
CA LYS A 225 -2.16 13.17 9.77
C LYS A 225 -3.01 11.92 9.83
N VAL A 226 -2.75 11.07 10.82
CA VAL A 226 -3.67 9.99 11.19
C VAL A 226 -4.81 10.63 11.98
N VAL A 227 -6.04 10.51 11.48
CA VAL A 227 -7.24 11.10 12.09
C VAL A 227 -8.13 10.07 12.76
N ALA A 228 -8.07 8.81 12.32
CA ALA A 228 -8.78 7.70 12.95
C ALA A 228 -8.03 6.40 12.70
N GLU A 229 -8.22 5.41 13.54
CA GLU A 229 -7.67 4.07 13.41
C GLU A 229 -8.57 3.05 14.13
N GLY A 230 -8.50 1.79 13.73
CA GLY A 230 -9.25 0.71 14.39
C GLY A 230 -9.29 -0.58 13.57
N THR A 231 -9.88 -1.61 14.17
CA THR A 231 -10.25 -2.84 13.46
C THR A 231 -11.42 -2.60 12.51
N PRO A 232 -11.68 -3.47 11.51
CA PRO A 232 -12.84 -3.34 10.64
C PRO A 232 -14.17 -3.16 11.38
N ASP A 233 -14.37 -3.88 12.48
CA ASP A 233 -15.61 -3.79 13.27
C ASP A 233 -15.74 -2.46 14.00
N GLU A 234 -14.64 -1.94 14.59
CA GLU A 234 -14.60 -0.62 15.22
C GLU A 234 -14.86 0.50 14.20
N ILE A 235 -14.32 0.37 12.99
CA ILE A 235 -14.54 1.33 11.90
C ILE A 235 -15.99 1.32 11.43
N ARG A 236 -16.60 0.13 11.24
CA ARG A 236 -18.03 0.02 10.88
C ARG A 236 -18.95 0.59 11.94
N ALA A 237 -18.58 0.47 13.22
CA ALA A 237 -19.35 0.98 14.37
C ALA A 237 -19.02 2.44 14.75
N SER A 238 -18.07 3.08 14.03
CA SER A 238 -17.59 4.40 14.37
C SER A 238 -18.66 5.47 14.19
N THR A 239 -18.78 6.34 15.17
CA THR A 239 -19.62 7.56 15.11
C THR A 239 -18.81 8.80 14.79
N ASP A 240 -17.52 8.66 14.53
CA ASP A 240 -16.67 9.78 14.11
C ASP A 240 -17.15 10.31 12.76
N PRO A 241 -17.46 11.61 12.61
CA PRO A 241 -18.03 12.17 11.39
C PRO A 241 -17.16 12.00 10.16
N PHE A 242 -15.81 12.00 10.30
CA PHE A 242 -14.89 11.80 9.19
C PHE A 242 -14.92 10.34 8.71
N VAL A 243 -14.88 9.39 9.66
CA VAL A 243 -14.94 7.96 9.37
C VAL A 243 -16.28 7.64 8.71
N HIS A 244 -17.39 8.17 9.27
CA HIS A 244 -18.74 7.95 8.76
C HIS A 244 -18.89 8.47 7.32
N GLN A 245 -18.46 9.71 7.06
CA GLN A 245 -18.48 10.28 5.71
C GLN A 245 -17.66 9.42 4.73
N PHE A 246 -16.47 8.99 5.12
CA PHE A 246 -15.56 8.27 4.24
C PHE A 246 -16.05 6.84 3.96
N VAL A 247 -16.55 6.14 4.98
CA VAL A 247 -17.06 4.75 4.86
C VAL A 247 -18.35 4.69 4.05
N ASN A 248 -19.25 5.66 4.24
CA ASN A 248 -20.56 5.69 3.56
C ASN A 248 -20.56 6.51 2.26
N ALA A 249 -19.42 7.08 1.87
CA ALA A 249 -19.28 7.93 0.69
C ALA A 249 -20.29 9.11 0.70
N GLU A 250 -20.48 9.75 1.86
CA GLU A 250 -21.39 10.87 2.01
C GLU A 250 -20.82 12.15 1.41
N ILE A 251 -21.69 12.93 0.75
CA ILE A 251 -21.29 14.18 0.10
C ILE A 251 -20.99 15.26 1.15
N ASP A 252 -21.80 15.32 2.20
CA ASP A 252 -21.69 16.31 3.27
C ASP A 252 -20.93 15.73 4.45
N GLY A 253 -19.95 16.48 5.00
CA GLY A 253 -19.16 16.06 6.17
C GLY A 253 -17.87 16.86 6.34
N PRO A 254 -16.97 16.39 7.20
CA PRO A 254 -15.69 17.07 7.51
C PRO A 254 -14.74 17.23 6.30
N LEU A 255 -14.87 16.37 5.28
CA LEU A 255 -14.16 16.54 4.01
C LEU A 255 -14.98 17.50 3.14
N PRO A 256 -14.54 18.76 2.93
CA PRO A 256 -15.31 19.74 2.20
C PRO A 256 -15.32 19.41 0.70
N PHE A 257 -16.48 19.60 0.05
CA PHE A 257 -16.59 19.53 -1.41
C PHE A 257 -15.83 20.68 -2.09
N HIS A 258 -15.86 21.88 -1.49
CA HIS A 258 -15.19 23.05 -2.05
C HIS A 258 -13.74 23.13 -1.62
N PHE A 259 -12.85 23.43 -2.55
CA PHE A 259 -11.49 23.84 -2.22
C PHE A 259 -11.55 25.17 -1.43
N PRO A 260 -10.76 25.32 -0.35
CA PRO A 260 -10.76 26.56 0.44
C PRO A 260 -10.48 27.79 -0.42
N GLY A 261 -11.34 28.78 -0.33
CA GLY A 261 -11.29 30.03 -1.05
C GLY A 261 -12.19 31.07 -0.39
N ASP A 262 -12.09 32.31 -0.85
CA ASP A 262 -12.96 33.39 -0.37
C ASP A 262 -14.44 33.10 -0.72
N ASP A 263 -15.35 33.66 0.08
CA ASP A 263 -16.77 33.50 -0.16
C ASP A 263 -17.12 33.97 -1.60
N TYR A 264 -17.77 33.05 -2.36
CA TYR A 264 -18.12 33.31 -3.76
C TYR A 264 -18.91 34.61 -3.96
N ARG A 265 -19.80 34.97 -3.00
CA ARG A 265 -20.58 36.20 -3.06
C ARG A 265 -19.69 37.44 -2.91
N THR A 266 -18.71 37.39 -2.01
CA THR A 266 -17.72 38.46 -1.81
C THR A 266 -16.89 38.68 -3.07
N THR A 267 -16.38 37.59 -3.66
CA THR A 267 -15.61 37.65 -4.90
C THR A 267 -16.42 38.21 -6.08
N LEU A 268 -17.70 37.85 -6.21
CA LEU A 268 -18.57 38.39 -7.25
C LEU A 268 -18.86 39.89 -7.08
N MET A 269 -19.03 40.35 -5.83
CA MET A 269 -19.31 41.76 -5.56
C MET A 269 -18.11 42.67 -5.78
N GLU A 270 -16.88 42.17 -5.48
CA GLU A 270 -15.64 42.90 -5.72
C GLU A 270 -15.28 43.02 -7.21
N THR A 271 -15.75 42.09 -8.06
CA THR A 271 -15.47 42.12 -9.51
C THR A 271 -16.40 43.09 -10.25
N HIS A 272 -17.43 43.64 -9.61
CA HIS A 272 -18.41 44.57 -10.18
C HIS A 272 -18.40 45.96 -9.53
N ALA A 273 -17.39 46.25 -8.68
CA ALA A 273 -17.12 47.58 -8.12
C ALA A 273 -15.84 48.18 -8.77
#